data_64ec8d80539651b781de55a896ec3306
#
_entry.id   64ec8d80539651b781de55a896ec3306
#
_cell.length_a   1.000
_cell.length_b   1.000
_cell.length_c   1.000
_cell.angle_alpha   90.00
_cell.angle_beta   90.00
_cell.angle_gamma   90.00
#
_symmetry.space_group_name_H-M   'P 1'
#
loop_
_entity.id
_entity.type
_entity.pdbx_description
1 polymer ?
#
loop_
_entity_poly.entity_id
_entity_poly.type
_entity_poly.pdbx_seq_one_letter_code
_entity_poly.pdbx_strand_id
1 'polypeptide(L)'
;VTALPPHRRGVAWVPQDGALFPHLSALSNTAYGLRTHGVPRAEARREAQSWLDRLGVGHLAHRKPGQLSGGQAQRVALARALAARPRLLLLDEPLAALDQTTRAHVRHTLRRHLAEFGGVCLIVTHDPVEAVSLADRVLVLDDGRVLQDEPPSEVTRHPRSPWVARMLGRNAWPGTATADGLELAGGGHLVVAEPLAPGTEALAVIAPEAVSVHREKPTGSPRNVWPGTVREITSGGSRLRLLITSDRAPDLVAEITPQAAAELRIADGTQVWTGVKATEVTVVPL
;
A
#
# COMPACT_ATOMS: atom_id res chain seq x y z
N VAL A 1 13.21 24.72 -16.32
CA VAL A 1 11.98 24.76 -15.48
C VAL A 1 12.08 25.82 -14.40
N THR A 2 13.23 25.97 -13.74
CA THR A 2 13.44 26.96 -12.65
C THR A 2 13.37 28.43 -13.12
N ALA A 3 13.64 28.72 -14.39
CA ALA A 3 13.52 30.06 -14.97
C ALA A 3 12.04 30.48 -15.22
N LEU A 4 11.09 29.57 -15.20
CA LEU A 4 9.67 29.87 -15.39
C LEU A 4 8.99 30.20 -14.06
N PRO A 5 8.10 31.22 -14.02
CA PRO A 5 7.28 31.45 -12.84
C PRO A 5 6.36 30.26 -12.56
N PRO A 6 6.01 29.96 -11.29
CA PRO A 6 5.30 28.73 -10.89
C PRO A 6 4.04 28.43 -11.75
N HIS A 7 3.23 29.46 -12.04
CA HIS A 7 1.99 29.32 -12.82
C HIS A 7 2.19 28.93 -14.29
N ARG A 8 3.42 28.98 -14.81
CA ARG A 8 3.77 28.59 -16.20
C ARG A 8 4.50 27.27 -16.29
N ARG A 9 4.74 26.59 -15.17
CA ARG A 9 5.54 25.36 -15.14
C ARG A 9 4.78 24.12 -15.62
N GLY A 10 3.47 24.21 -15.79
CA GLY A 10 2.62 23.05 -16.15
C GLY A 10 2.60 21.97 -15.04
N VAL A 11 2.70 22.39 -13.78
CA VAL A 11 2.69 21.52 -12.60
C VAL A 11 1.37 21.68 -11.88
N ALA A 12 0.74 20.55 -11.52
CA ALA A 12 -0.35 20.53 -10.56
C ALA A 12 0.09 19.77 -9.32
N TRP A 13 -0.25 20.29 -8.15
CA TRP A 13 0.04 19.69 -6.87
C TRP A 13 -1.23 19.56 -6.03
N VAL A 14 -1.44 18.40 -5.47
CA VAL A 14 -2.48 18.11 -4.47
C VAL A 14 -1.77 17.78 -3.17
N PRO A 15 -1.66 18.75 -2.24
CA PRO A 15 -1.14 18.48 -0.90
C PRO A 15 -2.15 17.68 -0.08
N GLN A 16 -1.70 17.10 1.03
CA GLN A 16 -2.49 16.23 1.90
C GLN A 16 -3.80 16.88 2.39
N ASP A 17 -3.80 18.19 2.66
CA ASP A 17 -4.98 18.97 3.06
C ASP A 17 -5.87 19.44 1.90
N GLY A 18 -5.48 19.10 0.64
CA GLY A 18 -6.17 19.45 -0.59
C GLY A 18 -6.08 20.94 -0.99
N ALA A 19 -5.77 21.85 -0.09
CA ALA A 19 -5.58 23.29 -0.29
C ALA A 19 -6.59 23.93 -1.27
N LEU A 20 -7.89 23.76 -1.03
CA LEU A 20 -8.95 24.37 -1.85
C LEU A 20 -9.06 25.87 -1.56
N PHE A 21 -9.45 26.64 -2.59
CA PHE A 21 -9.79 28.06 -2.45
C PHE A 21 -11.08 28.20 -1.66
N PRO A 22 -11.08 28.74 -0.43
CA PRO A 22 -12.24 28.71 0.46
C PRO A 22 -13.40 29.58 -0.01
N HIS A 23 -13.13 30.61 -0.82
CA HIS A 23 -14.13 31.54 -1.36
C HIS A 23 -14.81 31.02 -2.64
N LEU A 24 -14.22 29.98 -3.30
CA LEU A 24 -14.77 29.41 -4.52
C LEU A 24 -15.59 28.15 -4.23
N SER A 25 -16.63 27.90 -5.04
CA SER A 25 -17.35 26.63 -5.04
C SER A 25 -16.48 25.47 -5.55
N ALA A 26 -16.90 24.22 -5.34
CA ALA A 26 -16.21 23.03 -5.87
C ALA A 26 -16.02 23.13 -7.39
N LEU A 27 -17.07 23.50 -8.14
CA LEU A 27 -16.99 23.70 -9.57
C LEU A 27 -15.99 24.80 -9.97
N SER A 28 -15.99 25.93 -9.24
CA SER A 28 -15.09 27.04 -9.53
C SER A 28 -13.64 26.71 -9.16
N ASN A 29 -13.41 25.96 -8.09
CA ASN A 29 -12.11 25.39 -7.76
C ASN A 29 -11.58 24.51 -8.89
N THR A 30 -12.39 23.56 -9.36
CA THR A 30 -12.00 22.62 -10.42
C THR A 30 -11.77 23.33 -11.75
N ALA A 31 -12.59 24.32 -12.11
CA ALA A 31 -12.44 25.10 -13.33
C ALA A 31 -11.30 26.13 -13.29
N TYR A 32 -10.67 26.36 -12.13
CA TYR A 32 -9.70 27.46 -11.94
C TYR A 32 -8.51 27.35 -12.89
N GLY A 33 -7.84 26.19 -12.94
CA GLY A 33 -6.68 25.95 -13.79
C GLY A 33 -7.01 26.11 -15.28
N LEU A 34 -8.13 25.58 -15.73
CA LEU A 34 -8.60 25.71 -17.12
C LEU A 34 -8.78 27.20 -17.52
N ARG A 35 -9.39 27.99 -16.64
CA ARG A 35 -9.63 29.41 -16.88
C ARG A 35 -8.34 30.24 -16.93
N THR A 36 -7.37 29.92 -16.05
CA THR A 36 -6.07 30.60 -16.05
C THR A 36 -5.24 30.28 -17.30
N HIS A 37 -5.52 29.15 -17.96
CA HIS A 37 -4.95 28.78 -19.26
C HIS A 37 -5.77 29.27 -20.46
N GLY A 38 -6.75 30.16 -20.26
CA GLY A 38 -7.50 30.81 -21.34
C GLY A 38 -8.70 30.00 -21.89
N VAL A 39 -9.06 28.89 -21.27
CA VAL A 39 -10.25 28.11 -21.70
C VAL A 39 -11.52 28.91 -21.45
N PRO A 40 -12.44 29.01 -22.45
CA PRO A 40 -13.69 29.75 -22.31
C PRO A 40 -14.51 29.29 -21.10
N ARG A 41 -15.17 30.22 -20.42
CA ARG A 41 -15.86 29.96 -19.14
C ARG A 41 -16.86 28.79 -19.21
N ALA A 42 -17.63 28.72 -20.28
CA ALA A 42 -18.67 27.68 -20.46
C ALA A 42 -18.01 26.29 -20.63
N GLU A 43 -16.92 26.21 -21.38
CA GLU A 43 -16.16 24.99 -21.62
C GLU A 43 -15.44 24.53 -20.34
N ALA A 44 -14.74 25.45 -19.67
CA ALA A 44 -14.07 25.17 -18.39
C ALA A 44 -15.05 24.63 -17.32
N ARG A 45 -16.29 25.15 -17.30
CA ARG A 45 -17.32 24.64 -16.37
C ARG A 45 -17.82 23.25 -16.76
N ARG A 46 -18.00 22.95 -18.06
CA ARG A 46 -18.39 21.60 -18.50
C ARG A 46 -17.32 20.56 -18.16
N GLU A 47 -16.06 20.87 -18.46
CA GLU A 47 -14.93 19.98 -18.16
C GLU A 47 -14.78 19.77 -16.64
N ALA A 48 -14.87 20.85 -15.86
CA ALA A 48 -14.83 20.78 -14.41
C ALA A 48 -15.97 19.93 -13.83
N GLN A 49 -17.20 20.08 -14.35
CA GLN A 49 -18.33 19.26 -13.93
C GLN A 49 -18.08 17.77 -14.24
N SER A 50 -17.57 17.46 -15.43
CA SER A 50 -17.23 16.10 -15.82
C SER A 50 -16.22 15.45 -14.87
N TRP A 51 -15.19 16.19 -14.42
CA TRP A 51 -14.24 15.68 -13.44
C TRP A 51 -14.87 15.46 -12.07
N LEU A 52 -15.72 16.39 -11.61
CA LEU A 52 -16.45 16.21 -10.35
C LEU A 52 -17.38 14.99 -10.39
N ASP A 53 -18.05 14.75 -11.53
CA ASP A 53 -18.93 13.60 -11.72
C ASP A 53 -18.13 12.27 -11.71
N ARG A 54 -17.01 12.21 -12.42
CA ARG A 54 -16.10 11.03 -12.43
C ARG A 54 -15.59 10.67 -11.04
N LEU A 55 -15.37 11.66 -10.18
CA LEU A 55 -14.91 11.47 -8.80
C LEU A 55 -16.08 11.39 -7.79
N GLY A 56 -17.33 11.30 -8.25
CA GLY A 56 -18.50 11.09 -7.43
C GLY A 56 -18.88 12.26 -6.52
N VAL A 57 -18.49 13.50 -6.89
CA VAL A 57 -18.79 14.73 -6.14
C VAL A 57 -19.49 15.79 -7.00
N GLY A 58 -19.99 15.44 -8.17
CA GLY A 58 -20.66 16.38 -9.09
C GLY A 58 -21.89 17.06 -8.49
N HIS A 59 -22.67 16.34 -7.66
CA HIS A 59 -23.81 16.86 -6.92
C HIS A 59 -23.44 17.95 -5.90
N LEU A 60 -22.17 18.10 -5.57
CA LEU A 60 -21.63 19.09 -4.64
C LEU A 60 -21.02 20.31 -5.35
N ALA A 61 -21.16 20.43 -6.68
CA ALA A 61 -20.53 21.45 -7.52
C ALA A 61 -20.69 22.89 -7.00
N HIS A 62 -21.82 23.18 -6.38
CA HIS A 62 -22.14 24.54 -5.87
C HIS A 62 -21.67 24.77 -4.42
N ARG A 63 -21.25 23.72 -3.68
CA ARG A 63 -20.79 23.86 -2.28
C ARG A 63 -19.40 24.49 -2.21
N LYS A 64 -19.18 25.26 -1.15
CA LYS A 64 -17.85 25.79 -0.77
C LYS A 64 -17.07 24.77 0.06
N PRO A 65 -15.75 24.84 0.14
CA PRO A 65 -14.92 23.90 0.89
C PRO A 65 -15.37 23.66 2.35
N GLY A 66 -15.76 24.71 3.06
CA GLY A 66 -16.26 24.56 4.44
C GLY A 66 -17.60 23.80 4.59
N GLN A 67 -18.25 23.45 3.49
CA GLN A 67 -19.50 22.67 3.45
C GLN A 67 -19.25 21.22 2.97
N LEU A 68 -17.99 20.84 2.78
CA LEU A 68 -17.56 19.51 2.32
C LEU A 68 -16.95 18.73 3.48
N SER A 69 -17.13 17.40 3.49
CA SER A 69 -16.30 16.52 4.34
C SER A 69 -14.86 16.49 3.83
N GLY A 70 -13.91 16.05 4.66
CA GLY A 70 -12.50 15.91 4.27
C GLY A 70 -12.32 15.10 2.98
N GLY A 71 -12.95 13.95 2.88
CA GLY A 71 -12.88 13.11 1.67
C GLY A 71 -13.58 13.73 0.45
N GLN A 72 -14.62 14.55 0.64
CA GLN A 72 -15.25 15.31 -0.45
C GLN A 72 -14.32 16.42 -0.94
N ALA A 73 -13.70 17.17 -0.01
CA ALA A 73 -12.74 18.22 -0.34
C ALA A 73 -11.51 17.65 -1.07
N GLN A 74 -10.99 16.51 -0.62
CA GLN A 74 -9.88 15.81 -1.28
C GLN A 74 -10.21 15.42 -2.73
N ARG A 75 -11.41 14.89 -3.00
CA ARG A 75 -11.87 14.56 -4.36
C ARG A 75 -12.02 15.80 -5.24
N VAL A 76 -12.48 16.93 -4.70
CA VAL A 76 -12.53 18.21 -5.41
C VAL A 76 -11.13 18.73 -5.72
N ALA A 77 -10.17 18.61 -4.79
CA ALA A 77 -8.77 19.00 -5.01
C ALA A 77 -8.12 18.14 -6.13
N LEU A 78 -8.38 16.84 -6.11
CA LEU A 78 -7.94 15.93 -7.17
C LEU A 78 -8.59 16.29 -8.52
N ALA A 79 -9.90 16.57 -8.57
CA ALA A 79 -10.59 17.03 -9.78
C ALA A 79 -9.95 18.31 -10.34
N ARG A 80 -9.60 19.27 -9.47
CA ARG A 80 -8.93 20.51 -9.85
C ARG A 80 -7.58 20.27 -10.51
N ALA A 81 -6.78 19.37 -9.93
CA ALA A 81 -5.45 19.05 -10.45
C ALA A 81 -5.53 18.34 -11.81
N LEU A 82 -6.41 17.34 -11.94
CA LEU A 82 -6.58 16.55 -13.17
C LEU A 82 -7.18 17.39 -14.31
N ALA A 83 -8.15 18.22 -14.03
CA ALA A 83 -8.79 19.10 -15.02
C ALA A 83 -7.79 20.07 -15.68
N ALA A 84 -6.75 20.50 -14.96
CA ALA A 84 -5.74 21.41 -15.47
C ALA A 84 -4.82 20.80 -16.55
N ARG A 85 -4.86 19.47 -16.77
CA ARG A 85 -4.01 18.74 -17.73
C ARG A 85 -2.54 19.09 -17.60
N PRO A 86 -1.93 18.93 -16.41
CA PRO A 86 -0.56 19.33 -16.15
C PRO A 86 0.43 18.41 -16.91
N ARG A 87 1.70 18.84 -17.04
CA ARG A 87 2.81 18.00 -17.51
C ARG A 87 3.47 17.20 -16.38
N LEU A 88 3.37 17.71 -15.15
CA LEU A 88 3.81 17.06 -13.91
C LEU A 88 2.69 17.12 -12.89
N LEU A 89 2.28 15.97 -12.38
CA LEU A 89 1.27 15.83 -11.36
C LEU A 89 1.93 15.34 -10.06
N LEU A 90 1.78 16.10 -8.99
CA LEU A 90 2.29 15.77 -7.66
C LEU A 90 1.10 15.50 -6.75
N LEU A 91 1.02 14.30 -6.19
CA LEU A 91 -0.07 13.86 -5.32
C LEU A 91 0.52 13.43 -3.97
N ASP A 92 0.11 14.12 -2.91
CA ASP A 92 0.54 13.83 -1.54
C ASP A 92 -0.63 13.22 -0.77
N GLU A 93 -0.56 11.90 -0.48
CA GLU A 93 -1.60 11.13 0.19
C GLU A 93 -3.00 11.32 -0.42
N PRO A 94 -3.17 11.20 -1.75
CA PRO A 94 -4.37 11.68 -2.45
C PRO A 94 -5.67 10.96 -2.08
N LEU A 95 -5.60 9.80 -1.43
CA LEU A 95 -6.77 9.00 -1.08
C LEU A 95 -6.92 8.74 0.43
N ALA A 96 -6.06 9.33 1.27
CA ALA A 96 -6.01 9.05 2.71
C ALA A 96 -7.31 9.36 3.46
N ALA A 97 -8.00 10.46 3.11
CA ALA A 97 -9.24 10.88 3.77
C ALA A 97 -10.51 10.15 3.27
N LEU A 98 -10.37 9.13 2.41
CA LEU A 98 -11.49 8.42 1.79
C LEU A 98 -11.83 7.13 2.56
N ASP A 99 -13.13 6.83 2.68
CA ASP A 99 -13.59 5.51 3.09
C ASP A 99 -13.21 4.44 2.03
N GLN A 100 -13.20 3.19 2.44
CA GLN A 100 -12.69 2.07 1.62
C GLN A 100 -13.39 1.94 0.26
N THR A 101 -14.70 2.10 0.20
CA THR A 101 -15.49 1.97 -1.03
C THR A 101 -15.19 3.13 -1.99
N THR A 102 -15.22 4.35 -1.47
CA THR A 102 -14.89 5.56 -2.23
C THR A 102 -13.44 5.52 -2.70
N ARG A 103 -12.49 5.08 -1.86
CA ARG A 103 -11.07 4.94 -2.19
C ARG A 103 -10.86 4.01 -3.39
N ALA A 104 -11.54 2.85 -3.41
CA ALA A 104 -11.45 1.90 -4.52
C ALA A 104 -11.94 2.52 -5.84
N HIS A 105 -13.07 3.24 -5.82
CA HIS A 105 -13.62 3.93 -7.00
C HIS A 105 -12.69 5.03 -7.51
N VAL A 106 -12.20 5.90 -6.62
CA VAL A 106 -11.30 7.01 -6.99
C VAL A 106 -9.96 6.48 -7.51
N ARG A 107 -9.41 5.44 -6.88
CA ARG A 107 -8.19 4.75 -7.34
C ARG A 107 -8.36 4.20 -8.75
N HIS A 108 -9.49 3.54 -9.06
CA HIS A 108 -9.78 3.06 -10.41
C HIS A 108 -9.85 4.21 -11.43
N THR A 109 -10.52 5.31 -11.09
CA THR A 109 -10.63 6.50 -11.95
C THR A 109 -9.25 7.13 -12.18
N LEU A 110 -8.43 7.24 -11.13
CA LEU A 110 -7.07 7.77 -11.22
C LEU A 110 -6.18 6.88 -12.09
N ARG A 111 -6.22 5.55 -11.90
CA ARG A 111 -5.47 4.59 -12.72
C ARG A 111 -5.77 4.73 -14.21
N ARG A 112 -7.05 4.82 -14.57
CA ARG A 112 -7.46 5.02 -15.98
C ARG A 112 -6.93 6.32 -16.56
N HIS A 113 -6.98 7.40 -15.77
CA HIS A 113 -6.45 8.69 -16.21
C HIS A 113 -4.93 8.64 -16.37
N LEU A 114 -4.20 8.04 -15.42
CA LEU A 114 -2.74 7.93 -15.47
C LEU A 114 -2.26 7.09 -16.65
N ALA A 115 -3.01 6.05 -17.05
CA ALA A 115 -2.69 5.24 -18.24
C ALA A 115 -2.71 6.06 -19.56
N GLU A 116 -3.50 7.12 -19.61
CA GLU A 116 -3.61 8.03 -20.75
C GLU A 116 -2.82 9.33 -20.54
N PHE A 117 -2.23 9.50 -19.36
CA PHE A 117 -1.54 10.73 -18.97
C PHE A 117 -0.14 10.76 -19.57
N GLY A 118 0.06 11.57 -20.60
CA GLY A 118 1.36 11.72 -21.27
C GLY A 118 2.43 12.51 -20.48
N GLY A 119 2.20 12.79 -19.20
CA GLY A 119 3.11 13.50 -18.29
C GLY A 119 3.72 12.60 -17.23
N VAL A 120 4.47 13.19 -16.32
CA VAL A 120 5.04 12.52 -15.15
C VAL A 120 4.10 12.68 -13.95
N CYS A 121 3.80 11.58 -13.25
CA CYS A 121 3.05 11.62 -11.99
C CYS A 121 3.92 11.08 -10.85
N LEU A 122 4.05 11.87 -9.78
CA LEU A 122 4.65 11.43 -8.53
C LEU A 122 3.58 11.34 -7.46
N ILE A 123 3.43 10.16 -6.86
CA ILE A 123 2.46 9.89 -5.80
C ILE A 123 3.23 9.55 -4.53
N VAL A 124 2.98 10.26 -3.45
CA VAL A 124 3.43 9.90 -2.11
C VAL A 124 2.27 9.21 -1.42
N THR A 125 2.49 8.01 -0.90
CA THR A 125 1.48 7.25 -0.17
C THR A 125 2.12 6.27 0.80
N HIS A 126 1.43 5.94 1.88
CA HIS A 126 1.75 4.85 2.79
C HIS A 126 0.88 3.61 2.53
N ASP A 127 -0.05 3.66 1.57
CA ASP A 127 -0.91 2.53 1.21
C ASP A 127 -0.25 1.67 0.12
N PRO A 128 0.14 0.40 0.42
CA PRO A 128 0.79 -0.48 -0.55
C PRO A 128 -0.11 -0.79 -1.75
N VAL A 129 -1.43 -0.82 -1.55
CA VAL A 129 -2.38 -1.09 -2.63
C VAL A 129 -2.41 0.07 -3.62
N GLU A 130 -2.28 1.31 -3.13
CA GLU A 130 -2.14 2.49 -4.00
C GLU A 130 -0.82 2.42 -4.77
N ALA A 131 0.31 2.23 -4.07
CA ALA A 131 1.62 2.15 -4.70
C ALA A 131 1.67 1.07 -5.79
N VAL A 132 1.24 -0.15 -5.48
CA VAL A 132 1.28 -1.29 -6.42
C VAL A 132 0.31 -1.13 -7.59
N SER A 133 -0.87 -0.49 -7.37
CA SER A 133 -1.91 -0.40 -8.39
C SER A 133 -1.81 0.81 -9.32
N LEU A 134 -1.12 1.88 -8.90
CA LEU A 134 -1.07 3.15 -9.62
C LEU A 134 0.28 3.45 -10.27
N ALA A 135 1.37 2.93 -9.71
CA ALA A 135 2.71 3.29 -10.13
C ALA A 135 3.31 2.30 -11.15
N ASP A 136 4.14 2.82 -12.05
CA ASP A 136 5.01 2.01 -12.92
C ASP A 136 6.33 1.66 -12.20
N ARG A 137 6.74 2.50 -11.24
CA ARG A 137 7.90 2.29 -10.37
C ARG A 137 7.57 2.73 -8.95
N VAL A 138 8.07 1.99 -7.98
CA VAL A 138 7.92 2.28 -6.55
C VAL A 138 9.29 2.58 -5.97
N LEU A 139 9.41 3.78 -5.42
CA LEU A 139 10.58 4.22 -4.66
C LEU A 139 10.26 4.09 -3.17
N VAL A 140 10.95 3.20 -2.47
CA VAL A 140 10.82 3.03 -1.02
C VAL A 140 11.85 3.89 -0.33
N LEU A 141 11.38 4.80 0.52
CA LEU A 141 12.22 5.67 1.34
C LEU A 141 12.11 5.29 2.81
N ASP A 142 13.26 5.19 3.48
CA ASP A 142 13.36 4.99 4.92
C ASP A 142 14.55 5.77 5.45
N ASP A 143 14.38 6.48 6.56
CA ASP A 143 15.42 7.36 7.16
C ASP A 143 16.13 8.27 6.15
N GLY A 144 15.39 8.82 5.17
CA GLY A 144 15.92 9.71 4.13
C GLY A 144 16.82 9.00 3.09
N ARG A 145 16.84 7.68 3.06
CA ARG A 145 17.58 6.87 2.08
C ARG A 145 16.63 6.10 1.18
N VAL A 146 17.07 5.87 -0.05
CA VAL A 146 16.38 4.98 -0.98
C VAL A 146 16.76 3.54 -0.63
N LEU A 147 15.79 2.75 -0.16
CA LEU A 147 15.98 1.33 0.08
C LEU A 147 15.74 0.48 -1.16
N GLN A 148 14.75 0.88 -1.97
CA GLN A 148 14.35 0.12 -3.14
C GLN A 148 13.75 1.06 -4.19
N ASP A 149 14.09 0.85 -5.47
CA ASP A 149 13.55 1.57 -6.62
C ASP A 149 13.31 0.56 -7.75
N GLU A 150 12.11 -0.04 -7.76
CA GLU A 150 11.79 -1.19 -8.59
C GLU A 150 10.36 -1.12 -9.13
N PRO A 151 10.01 -1.90 -10.17
CA PRO A 151 8.60 -2.12 -10.53
C PRO A 151 7.80 -2.70 -9.36
N PRO A 152 6.49 -2.40 -9.26
CA PRO A 152 5.63 -2.89 -8.17
C PRO A 152 5.67 -4.41 -7.97
N SER A 153 5.80 -5.18 -9.06
CA SER A 153 5.92 -6.65 -9.01
C SER A 153 7.16 -7.10 -8.25
N GLU A 154 8.29 -6.42 -8.44
CA GLU A 154 9.54 -6.75 -7.75
C GLU A 154 9.51 -6.34 -6.28
N VAL A 155 8.99 -5.14 -5.97
CA VAL A 155 8.80 -4.71 -4.57
C VAL A 155 7.89 -5.69 -3.81
N THR A 156 6.86 -6.19 -4.47
CA THR A 156 5.92 -7.16 -3.87
C THR A 156 6.55 -8.54 -3.68
N ARG A 157 7.37 -8.98 -4.63
CA ARG A 157 8.02 -10.31 -4.61
C ARG A 157 9.23 -10.33 -3.68
N HIS A 158 10.04 -9.28 -3.72
CA HIS A 158 11.33 -9.19 -3.03
C HIS A 158 11.44 -7.89 -2.21
N PRO A 159 10.61 -7.71 -1.16
CA PRO A 159 10.70 -6.52 -0.30
C PRO A 159 12.06 -6.49 0.42
N ARG A 160 12.77 -5.36 0.35
CA ARG A 160 14.11 -5.20 0.96
C ARG A 160 14.07 -4.55 2.35
N SER A 161 12.92 -4.47 2.98
CA SER A 161 12.84 -4.05 4.38
C SER A 161 11.71 -4.76 5.12
N PRO A 162 11.86 -5.01 6.43
CA PRO A 162 10.80 -5.56 7.26
C PRO A 162 9.54 -4.70 7.25
N TRP A 163 9.71 -3.38 7.11
CA TRP A 163 8.60 -2.44 7.06
C TRP A 163 7.77 -2.63 5.77
N VAL A 164 8.42 -2.69 4.60
CA VAL A 164 7.74 -2.95 3.32
C VAL A 164 7.04 -4.30 3.33
N ALA A 165 7.72 -5.34 3.80
CA ALA A 165 7.14 -6.68 3.87
C ALA A 165 5.89 -6.71 4.76
N ARG A 166 5.94 -6.09 5.95
CA ARG A 166 4.78 -5.98 6.85
C ARG A 166 3.65 -5.16 6.25
N MET A 167 3.97 -4.05 5.57
CA MET A 167 3.01 -3.22 4.86
C MET A 167 2.28 -4.02 3.76
N LEU A 168 2.98 -4.95 3.10
CA LEU A 168 2.42 -5.91 2.16
C LEU A 168 1.70 -7.09 2.84
N GLY A 169 1.60 -7.07 4.17
CA GLY A 169 0.94 -8.11 4.95
C GLY A 169 1.73 -9.41 5.11
N ARG A 170 3.05 -9.38 4.86
CA ARG A 170 3.93 -10.56 4.97
C ARG A 170 4.64 -10.62 6.31
N ASN A 171 5.00 -11.83 6.72
CA ASN A 171 5.96 -12.04 7.81
C ASN A 171 7.35 -11.74 7.29
N ALA A 172 8.16 -11.01 8.07
CA ALA A 172 9.52 -10.67 7.65
C ALA A 172 10.45 -10.43 8.83
N TRP A 173 11.62 -11.05 8.79
CA TRP A 173 12.63 -10.96 9.84
C TRP A 173 14.02 -10.81 9.23
N PRO A 174 14.82 -9.85 9.71
CA PRO A 174 16.22 -9.72 9.33
C PRO A 174 17.05 -10.82 9.99
N GLY A 175 18.11 -11.21 9.33
CA GLY A 175 19.05 -12.20 9.83
C GLY A 175 20.30 -12.30 8.98
N THR A 176 21.20 -13.21 9.39
CA THR A 176 22.46 -13.49 8.71
C THR A 176 22.43 -14.89 8.11
N ALA A 177 22.79 -15.03 6.86
CA ALA A 177 22.81 -16.32 6.16
C ALA A 177 23.83 -17.29 6.78
N THR A 178 23.44 -18.55 6.91
CA THR A 178 24.25 -19.68 7.31
C THR A 178 24.33 -20.71 6.18
N ALA A 179 25.04 -21.83 6.41
CA ALA A 179 25.19 -22.86 5.39
C ALA A 179 23.86 -23.56 4.99
N ASP A 180 22.86 -23.56 5.90
CA ASP A 180 21.60 -24.29 5.76
C ASP A 180 20.35 -23.40 5.94
N GLY A 181 20.55 -22.08 6.16
CA GLY A 181 19.41 -21.19 6.37
C GLY A 181 19.78 -19.77 6.76
N LEU A 182 19.01 -19.22 7.70
CA LEU A 182 19.15 -17.86 8.20
C LEU A 182 19.06 -17.85 9.73
N GLU A 183 20.09 -17.31 10.39
CA GLU A 183 20.06 -16.97 11.81
C GLU A 183 19.34 -15.64 11.99
N LEU A 184 18.23 -15.61 12.71
CA LEU A 184 17.40 -14.41 12.82
C LEU A 184 17.96 -13.45 13.89
N ALA A 185 17.95 -12.15 13.61
CA ALA A 185 18.41 -11.11 14.53
C ALA A 185 17.66 -11.11 15.88
N GLY A 186 16.39 -11.55 15.92
CA GLY A 186 15.58 -11.73 17.13
C GLY A 186 15.77 -13.09 17.83
N GLY A 187 16.69 -13.91 17.37
CA GLY A 187 16.90 -15.29 17.81
C GLY A 187 16.09 -16.31 17.02
N GLY A 188 16.61 -17.52 16.92
CA GLY A 188 16.03 -18.61 16.14
C GLY A 188 16.66 -18.77 14.77
N HIS A 189 16.47 -19.95 14.20
CA HIS A 189 17.03 -20.35 12.90
C HIS A 189 15.89 -20.73 11.93
N LEU A 190 16.00 -20.26 10.68
CA LEU A 190 15.12 -20.58 9.57
C LEU A 190 15.86 -21.46 8.55
N VAL A 191 15.33 -22.64 8.28
CA VAL A 191 15.78 -23.49 7.18
C VAL A 191 15.18 -22.97 5.88
N VAL A 192 16.00 -22.76 4.86
CA VAL A 192 15.60 -22.26 3.54
C VAL A 192 15.96 -23.25 2.44
N ALA A 193 15.25 -23.21 1.32
CA ALA A 193 15.53 -24.11 0.19
C ALA A 193 16.78 -23.68 -0.60
N GLU A 194 17.00 -22.38 -0.70
CA GLU A 194 18.10 -21.77 -1.45
C GLU A 194 18.88 -20.84 -0.50
N PRO A 195 19.88 -21.36 0.24
CA PRO A 195 20.66 -20.54 1.17
C PRO A 195 21.56 -19.57 0.39
N LEU A 196 21.73 -18.37 0.95
CA LEU A 196 22.71 -17.40 0.47
C LEU A 196 24.13 -17.76 0.97
N ALA A 197 25.14 -17.07 0.44
CA ALA A 197 26.50 -17.20 0.95
C ALA A 197 26.53 -16.89 2.47
N PRO A 198 27.18 -17.75 3.29
CA PRO A 198 27.26 -17.53 4.73
C PRO A 198 27.82 -16.13 5.07
N GLY A 199 27.22 -15.49 6.08
CA GLY A 199 27.58 -14.13 6.49
C GLY A 199 26.84 -13.01 5.71
N THR A 200 26.00 -13.34 4.72
CA THR A 200 25.20 -12.34 4.00
C THR A 200 24.06 -11.86 4.89
N GLU A 201 23.93 -10.55 5.07
CA GLU A 201 22.76 -9.94 5.70
C GLU A 201 21.55 -10.07 4.76
N ALA A 202 20.43 -10.56 5.29
CA ALA A 202 19.27 -10.85 4.49
C ALA A 202 17.96 -10.71 5.26
N LEU A 203 16.86 -10.60 4.51
CA LEU A 203 15.50 -10.60 5.01
C LEU A 203 14.83 -11.92 4.64
N ALA A 204 14.37 -12.69 5.64
CA ALA A 204 13.47 -13.80 5.42
C ALA A 204 12.05 -13.28 5.30
N VAL A 205 11.32 -13.66 4.25
CA VAL A 205 9.94 -13.25 3.97
C VAL A 205 9.07 -14.48 3.79
N ILE A 206 7.95 -14.54 4.51
CA ILE A 206 6.99 -15.64 4.46
C ILE A 206 5.59 -15.07 4.28
N ALA A 207 4.84 -15.59 3.30
CA ALA A 207 3.46 -15.25 3.11
C ALA A 207 2.59 -15.88 4.25
N PRO A 208 1.61 -15.16 4.81
CA PRO A 208 0.76 -15.70 5.87
C PRO A 208 0.00 -16.98 5.47
N GLU A 209 -0.36 -17.11 4.21
CA GLU A 209 -0.99 -18.29 3.62
C GLU A 209 -0.07 -19.51 3.52
N ALA A 210 1.24 -19.31 3.57
CA ALA A 210 2.23 -20.39 3.59
C ALA A 210 2.46 -20.98 4.99
N VAL A 211 1.90 -20.34 6.02
CA VAL A 211 1.98 -20.81 7.41
C VAL A 211 0.84 -21.78 7.69
N SER A 212 1.15 -23.03 7.84
CA SER A 212 0.19 -24.05 8.30
C SER A 212 0.04 -24.04 9.82
N VAL A 213 -1.19 -24.23 10.31
CA VAL A 213 -1.52 -24.24 11.76
C VAL A 213 -2.04 -25.60 12.16
N HIS A 214 -1.53 -26.14 13.27
CA HIS A 214 -1.83 -27.48 13.74
C HIS A 214 -2.07 -27.49 15.25
N ARG A 215 -2.86 -28.45 15.75
CA ARG A 215 -3.03 -28.66 17.22
C ARG A 215 -1.88 -29.44 17.85
N GLU A 216 -1.24 -30.25 17.06
CA GLU A 216 -0.10 -31.09 17.46
C GLU A 216 1.11 -30.76 16.56
N LYS A 217 2.31 -31.10 17.01
CA LYS A 217 3.52 -30.89 16.24
C LYS A 217 3.44 -31.61 14.90
N PRO A 218 3.45 -30.87 13.77
CA PRO A 218 3.39 -31.50 12.46
C PRO A 218 4.66 -32.30 12.16
N THR A 219 4.47 -33.41 11.44
CA THR A 219 5.54 -34.25 10.89
C THR A 219 5.58 -34.11 9.37
N GLY A 220 6.64 -34.55 8.73
CA GLY A 220 6.75 -34.58 7.27
C GLY A 220 7.60 -33.44 6.67
N SER A 221 7.07 -32.74 5.66
CA SER A 221 7.87 -31.81 4.84
C SER A 221 8.18 -30.43 5.43
N PRO A 222 7.42 -29.82 6.35
CA PRO A 222 7.82 -28.57 6.97
C PRO A 222 9.14 -28.70 7.72
N ARG A 223 10.09 -27.81 7.44
CA ARG A 223 11.39 -27.77 8.12
C ARG A 223 11.39 -26.75 9.25
N ASN A 224 10.56 -25.73 9.14
CA ASN A 224 10.40 -24.68 10.11
C ASN A 224 9.13 -24.95 10.90
N VAL A 225 9.29 -25.42 12.14
CA VAL A 225 8.16 -25.85 12.99
C VAL A 225 8.34 -25.29 14.40
N TRP A 226 7.36 -24.48 14.85
CA TRP A 226 7.43 -23.84 16.16
C TRP A 226 6.11 -23.98 16.93
N PRO A 227 6.19 -24.13 18.26
CA PRO A 227 5.02 -23.95 19.11
C PRO A 227 4.71 -22.45 19.23
N GLY A 228 3.44 -22.11 19.41
CA GLY A 228 3.02 -20.73 19.64
C GLY A 228 1.64 -20.63 20.25
N THR A 229 1.26 -19.41 20.62
CA THR A 229 -0.04 -19.08 21.20
C THR A 229 -0.75 -18.07 20.28
N VAL A 230 -1.99 -18.37 19.92
CA VAL A 230 -2.83 -17.42 19.20
C VAL A 230 -3.15 -16.25 20.13
N ARG A 231 -2.75 -15.02 19.73
CA ARG A 231 -2.96 -13.79 20.51
C ARG A 231 -4.12 -12.96 20.01
N GLU A 232 -4.34 -13.00 18.71
CA GLU A 232 -5.37 -12.18 18.06
C GLU A 232 -5.90 -12.89 16.82
N ILE A 233 -7.20 -12.81 16.62
CA ILE A 233 -7.89 -13.33 15.44
C ILE A 233 -8.60 -12.18 14.75
N THR A 234 -8.23 -11.87 13.51
CA THR A 234 -8.88 -10.84 12.70
C THR A 234 -9.51 -11.44 11.45
N SER A 235 -10.67 -10.90 11.06
CA SER A 235 -11.37 -11.34 9.85
C SER A 235 -10.95 -10.50 8.65
N GLY A 236 -10.47 -11.14 7.60
CA GLY A 236 -10.10 -10.53 6.32
C GLY A 236 -10.90 -11.12 5.17
N GLY A 237 -12.16 -10.70 5.01
CA GLY A 237 -13.03 -11.25 3.96
C GLY A 237 -13.36 -12.72 4.20
N SER A 238 -12.93 -13.62 3.30
CA SER A 238 -13.16 -15.08 3.40
C SER A 238 -12.11 -15.82 4.23
N ARG A 239 -11.14 -15.11 4.84
CA ARG A 239 -10.03 -15.71 5.61
C ARG A 239 -9.95 -15.11 7.00
N LEU A 240 -9.36 -15.86 7.91
CA LEU A 240 -8.98 -15.42 9.25
C LEU A 240 -7.47 -15.27 9.31
N ARG A 241 -7.00 -14.18 9.86
CA ARG A 241 -5.59 -13.92 10.17
C ARG A 241 -5.38 -14.14 11.65
N LEU A 242 -4.40 -14.96 11.99
CA LEU A 242 -4.03 -15.31 13.34
C LEU A 242 -2.67 -14.69 13.64
N LEU A 243 -2.58 -13.81 14.63
CA LEU A 243 -1.30 -13.42 15.22
C LEU A 243 -0.88 -14.49 16.22
N ILE A 244 0.23 -15.14 15.96
CA ILE A 244 0.76 -16.24 16.79
C ILE A 244 2.09 -15.79 17.36
N THR A 245 2.20 -15.79 18.69
CA THR A 245 3.43 -15.46 19.43
C THR A 245 4.12 -16.71 19.94
N SER A 246 5.46 -16.70 20.00
CA SER A 246 6.24 -17.82 20.45
C SER A 246 7.46 -17.34 21.22
N ASP A 247 7.85 -18.09 22.27
CA ASP A 247 9.11 -17.86 22.99
C ASP A 247 10.34 -18.46 22.26
N ARG A 248 10.09 -19.24 21.20
CA ARG A 248 11.12 -19.99 20.45
C ARG A 248 11.25 -19.58 18.99
N ALA A 249 10.42 -18.65 18.55
CA ALA A 249 10.42 -18.12 17.19
C ALA A 249 9.86 -16.70 17.22
N PRO A 250 10.14 -15.87 16.23
CA PRO A 250 9.53 -14.56 16.14
C PRO A 250 8.01 -14.68 15.94
N ASP A 251 7.28 -13.65 16.37
CA ASP A 251 5.86 -13.54 16.15
C ASP A 251 5.56 -13.62 14.66
N LEU A 252 4.53 -14.38 14.30
CA LEU A 252 4.14 -14.57 12.91
C LEU A 252 2.62 -14.49 12.71
N VAL A 253 2.22 -14.15 11.51
CA VAL A 253 0.83 -14.14 11.07
C VAL A 253 0.58 -15.35 10.18
N ALA A 254 -0.48 -16.11 10.47
CA ALA A 254 -0.99 -17.17 9.61
C ALA A 254 -2.35 -16.78 9.03
N GLU A 255 -2.65 -17.20 7.81
CA GLU A 255 -3.99 -17.10 7.22
C GLU A 255 -4.60 -18.48 7.07
N ILE A 256 -5.82 -18.66 7.63
CA ILE A 256 -6.59 -19.90 7.54
C ILE A 256 -8.03 -19.61 7.13
N THR A 257 -8.76 -20.65 6.73
CA THR A 257 -10.19 -20.54 6.47
C THR A 257 -10.99 -20.56 7.78
N PRO A 258 -12.20 -19.96 7.84
CA PRO A 258 -13.08 -20.07 8.99
C PRO A 258 -13.41 -21.52 9.34
N GLN A 259 -13.52 -22.40 8.33
CA GLN A 259 -13.76 -23.82 8.52
C GLN A 259 -12.59 -24.49 9.26
N ALA A 260 -11.33 -24.24 8.82
CA ALA A 260 -10.14 -24.75 9.49
C ALA A 260 -10.04 -24.27 10.94
N ALA A 261 -10.36 -22.98 11.19
CA ALA A 261 -10.39 -22.44 12.54
C ALA A 261 -11.39 -23.16 13.45
N ALA A 262 -12.59 -23.46 12.92
CA ALA A 262 -13.62 -24.19 13.65
C ALA A 262 -13.19 -25.65 13.94
N GLU A 263 -12.68 -26.36 12.93
CA GLU A 263 -12.17 -27.73 13.08
C GLU A 263 -11.03 -27.83 14.10
N LEU A 264 -10.10 -26.88 14.05
CA LEU A 264 -8.98 -26.78 14.98
C LEU A 264 -9.37 -26.15 16.33
N ARG A 265 -10.61 -25.70 16.50
CA ARG A 265 -11.11 -24.99 17.69
C ARG A 265 -10.19 -23.86 18.11
N ILE A 266 -9.86 -22.99 17.16
CA ILE A 266 -8.97 -21.83 17.38
C ILE A 266 -9.76 -20.72 18.08
N ALA A 267 -9.18 -20.22 19.17
CA ALA A 267 -9.63 -19.06 19.93
C ALA A 267 -8.41 -18.32 20.46
N ASP A 268 -8.59 -17.11 20.98
CA ASP A 268 -7.53 -16.38 21.65
C ASP A 268 -6.98 -17.22 22.83
N GLY A 269 -5.67 -17.26 22.97
CA GLY A 269 -4.97 -18.09 23.95
C GLY A 269 -4.78 -19.55 23.54
N THR A 270 -5.27 -19.98 22.38
CA THR A 270 -5.11 -21.37 21.92
C THR A 270 -3.64 -21.67 21.63
N GLN A 271 -3.14 -22.77 22.23
CA GLN A 271 -1.83 -23.34 21.91
C GLN A 271 -1.87 -24.06 20.58
N VAL A 272 -0.94 -23.72 19.69
CA VAL A 272 -0.85 -24.28 18.35
C VAL A 272 0.61 -24.58 17.98
N TRP A 273 0.76 -25.34 16.92
CA TRP A 273 2.03 -25.50 16.21
C TRP A 273 1.90 -24.83 14.85
N THR A 274 2.94 -24.13 14.44
CA THR A 274 3.05 -23.56 13.09
C THR A 274 4.07 -24.35 12.29
N GLY A 275 3.80 -24.51 11.00
CA GLY A 275 4.69 -25.20 10.08
C GLY A 275 4.88 -24.40 8.80
N VAL A 276 6.13 -24.23 8.36
CA VAL A 276 6.48 -23.59 7.10
C VAL A 276 7.47 -24.46 6.35
N LYS A 277 7.23 -24.72 5.08
CA LYS A 277 8.18 -25.43 4.22
C LYS A 277 9.37 -24.51 3.91
N ALA A 278 10.56 -25.08 3.79
CA ALA A 278 11.75 -24.32 3.39
C ALA A 278 11.58 -23.62 2.02
N THR A 279 10.80 -24.22 1.12
CA THR A 279 10.47 -23.65 -0.21
C THR A 279 9.54 -22.45 -0.18
N GLU A 280 8.86 -22.20 0.94
CA GLU A 280 7.96 -21.06 1.15
C GLU A 280 8.66 -19.87 1.82
N VAL A 281 9.93 -20.01 2.16
CA VAL A 281 10.75 -18.94 2.72
C VAL A 281 11.52 -18.28 1.58
N THR A 282 11.15 -17.03 1.27
CA THR A 282 11.94 -16.21 0.35
C THR A 282 13.02 -15.48 1.12
N VAL A 283 14.27 -15.57 0.67
CA VAL A 283 15.41 -14.85 1.30
C VAL A 283 15.88 -13.77 0.34
N VAL A 284 15.87 -12.51 0.82
CA VAL A 284 16.24 -11.33 0.03
C VAL A 284 17.51 -10.73 0.63
N PRO A 285 18.63 -10.63 -0.10
CA PRO A 285 19.84 -9.93 0.36
C PRO A 285 19.53 -8.44 0.64
N LEU A 286 20.08 -7.91 1.73
CA LEU A 286 19.94 -6.52 2.16
C LEU A 286 21.11 -5.64 1.67
#